data_cf3fec1ea4daa6652f61b09419534a5d
#
_entry.id   cf3fec1ea4daa6652f61b09419534a5d
#
_cell.length_a   1.000
_cell.length_b   1.000
_cell.length_c   1.000
_cell.angle_alpha   90.00
_cell.angle_beta   90.00
_cell.angle_gamma   90.00
#
_symmetry.space_group_name_H-M   'P 1'
#
loop_
_entity.id
_entity.type
_entity.pdbx_description
1 polymer ?
#
loop_
_entity_poly.entity_id
_entity_poly.type
_entity_poly.pdbx_seq_one_letter_code
_entity_poly.pdbx_strand_id
1 'polypeptide(L)'
;EERVSEIFGRDIANFIYKGAYPLNMYWTRKAMEEAFAVESEVLHDSLMSLTMMQMRGAIQKYNKDVLPQYMAEASNKWLADIANKRGVKAMVVDEGTLYYRVDVKGNDVKPRGLNDTITLSYDLYTRSGKLVESLAKREAQIREALERAEMEMADTVTKSKFERIKQVQQLKKQLENTENLSIPVSKALLKGMQYAVQNIGEGGEITVWMPSSLAFGERGNRIVSPNDAVVMSIKLKRVSYGPTDEELANNQERKALKGVVTRPPKQKDAQLKSFPPKGEQKVVIKPVEQK
;
A
#
# COMPACT_ATOMS: atom_id res chain seq x y z
N GLU A 1 -21.33 38.65 -13.99
CA GLU A 1 -22.17 37.49 -13.61
C GLU A 1 -21.95 36.30 -14.54
N GLU A 2 -22.07 36.45 -15.85
CA GLU A 2 -21.91 35.39 -16.86
C GLU A 2 -20.57 34.63 -16.72
N ARG A 3 -19.48 35.36 -16.58
CA ARG A 3 -18.13 34.75 -16.46
C ARG A 3 -17.95 33.94 -15.19
N VAL A 4 -18.58 34.34 -14.08
CA VAL A 4 -18.56 33.61 -12.81
C VAL A 4 -19.38 32.33 -12.96
N SER A 5 -20.55 32.40 -13.57
CA SER A 5 -21.41 31.26 -13.83
C SER A 5 -20.75 30.22 -14.75
N GLU A 6 -20.03 30.67 -15.80
CA GLU A 6 -19.22 29.78 -16.64
C GLU A 6 -18.12 29.05 -15.86
N ILE A 7 -17.39 29.79 -15.00
CA ILE A 7 -16.32 29.19 -14.18
C ILE A 7 -16.90 28.13 -13.24
N PHE A 8 -18.01 28.45 -12.57
CA PHE A 8 -18.68 27.51 -11.67
C PHE A 8 -19.21 26.28 -12.41
N GLY A 9 -19.81 26.46 -13.59
CA GLY A 9 -20.26 25.36 -14.43
C GLY A 9 -19.11 24.44 -14.88
N ARG A 10 -17.96 25.01 -15.23
CA ARG A 10 -16.73 24.25 -15.57
C ARG A 10 -16.17 23.50 -14.37
N ASP A 11 -16.24 24.06 -13.17
CA ASP A 11 -15.76 23.41 -11.95
C ASP A 11 -16.65 22.21 -11.59
N ILE A 12 -17.97 22.34 -11.68
CA ILE A 12 -18.91 21.23 -11.52
C ILE A 12 -18.66 20.14 -12.57
N ALA A 13 -18.48 20.49 -13.83
CA ALA A 13 -18.16 19.54 -14.89
C ALA A 13 -16.84 18.79 -14.61
N ASN A 14 -15.81 19.50 -14.14
CA ASN A 14 -14.54 18.92 -13.78
C ASN A 14 -14.65 17.98 -12.55
N PHE A 15 -15.47 18.33 -11.56
CA PHE A 15 -15.77 17.46 -10.42
C PHE A 15 -16.45 16.17 -10.87
N ILE A 16 -17.45 16.24 -11.73
CA ILE A 16 -18.16 15.08 -12.31
C ILE A 16 -17.18 14.21 -13.10
N TYR A 17 -16.36 14.82 -13.96
CA TYR A 17 -15.37 14.12 -14.78
C TYR A 17 -14.31 13.40 -13.93
N LYS A 18 -13.79 14.06 -12.89
CA LYS A 18 -12.80 13.48 -11.97
C LYS A 18 -13.37 12.40 -11.07
N GLY A 19 -14.68 12.41 -10.83
CA GLY A 19 -15.38 11.41 -10.01
C GLY A 19 -15.42 10.02 -10.63
N ALA A 20 -15.04 9.87 -11.91
CA ALA A 20 -15.04 8.62 -12.68
C ALA A 20 -16.40 7.88 -12.69
N TYR A 21 -17.51 8.58 -12.41
CA TYR A 21 -18.83 8.00 -12.50
C TYR A 21 -19.32 8.09 -13.95
N PRO A 22 -19.80 7.00 -14.56
CA PRO A 22 -20.40 7.01 -15.89
C PRO A 22 -21.79 7.65 -15.85
N LEU A 23 -21.84 8.98 -15.73
CA LEU A 23 -23.08 9.72 -15.68
C LEU A 23 -23.63 9.94 -17.10
N ASN A 24 -24.93 9.72 -17.26
CA ASN A 24 -25.64 10.13 -18.45
C ASN A 24 -25.88 11.65 -18.39
N MET A 25 -25.16 12.41 -19.22
CA MET A 25 -25.18 13.88 -19.19
C MET A 25 -26.55 14.46 -19.54
N TYR A 26 -27.39 13.79 -20.29
CA TYR A 26 -28.74 14.24 -20.56
C TYR A 26 -29.59 14.28 -19.27
N TRP A 27 -29.62 13.16 -18.53
CA TRP A 27 -30.32 13.08 -17.26
C TRP A 27 -29.73 13.95 -16.18
N THR A 28 -28.41 14.08 -16.15
CA THR A 28 -27.71 14.96 -15.21
C THR A 28 -28.14 16.42 -15.41
N ARG A 29 -28.16 16.89 -16.67
CA ARG A 29 -28.58 18.25 -16.99
C ARG A 29 -30.05 18.47 -16.64
N LYS A 30 -30.92 17.54 -17.01
CA LYS A 30 -32.38 17.62 -16.72
C LYS A 30 -32.63 17.71 -15.21
N ALA A 31 -31.95 16.88 -14.41
CA ALA A 31 -32.07 16.91 -12.94
C ALA A 31 -31.57 18.22 -12.34
N MET A 32 -30.51 18.82 -12.91
CA MET A 32 -30.03 20.13 -12.49
C MET A 32 -31.04 21.23 -12.80
N GLU A 33 -31.62 21.23 -14.00
CA GLU A 33 -32.65 22.18 -14.42
C GLU A 33 -33.90 22.08 -13.51
N GLU A 34 -34.35 20.86 -13.19
CA GLU A 34 -35.44 20.61 -12.24
C GLU A 34 -35.13 21.12 -10.83
N ALA A 35 -33.90 20.93 -10.34
CA ALA A 35 -33.48 21.40 -9.01
C ALA A 35 -33.43 22.93 -8.93
N PHE A 36 -32.96 23.60 -9.99
CA PHE A 36 -32.93 25.06 -10.05
C PHE A 36 -34.32 25.71 -10.25
N ALA A 37 -35.30 24.96 -10.75
CA ALA A 37 -36.67 25.45 -10.92
C ALA A 37 -37.48 25.46 -9.60
N VAL A 38 -36.98 24.94 -8.51
CA VAL A 38 -37.66 24.95 -7.21
C VAL A 38 -37.52 26.31 -6.53
N GLU A 39 -38.62 27.06 -6.47
CA GLU A 39 -38.68 28.43 -5.93
C GLU A 39 -38.75 28.47 -4.39
N SER A 40 -39.27 27.41 -3.74
CA SER A 40 -39.42 27.37 -2.29
C SER A 40 -38.16 26.86 -1.62
N GLU A 41 -37.57 27.64 -0.74
CA GLU A 41 -36.38 27.30 0.04
C GLU A 41 -36.57 26.01 0.85
N VAL A 42 -37.73 25.85 1.52
CA VAL A 42 -38.04 24.66 2.31
C VAL A 42 -38.18 23.40 1.44
N LEU A 43 -38.82 23.52 0.26
CA LEU A 43 -38.94 22.43 -0.68
C LEU A 43 -37.60 22.08 -1.32
N HIS A 44 -36.74 23.09 -1.58
CA HIS A 44 -35.40 22.91 -2.08
C HIS A 44 -34.54 22.13 -1.08
N ASP A 45 -34.52 22.53 0.20
CA ASP A 45 -33.77 21.84 1.25
C ASP A 45 -34.23 20.41 1.47
N SER A 46 -35.54 20.16 1.42
CA SER A 46 -36.10 18.81 1.51
C SER A 46 -35.72 17.95 0.29
N LEU A 47 -35.76 18.51 -0.93
CA LEU A 47 -35.34 17.85 -2.15
C LEU A 47 -33.83 17.52 -2.11
N MET A 48 -33.02 18.48 -1.69
CA MET A 48 -31.55 18.29 -1.56
C MET A 48 -31.20 17.22 -0.52
N SER A 49 -31.89 17.21 0.62
CA SER A 49 -31.67 16.19 1.66
C SER A 49 -32.02 14.79 1.16
N LEU A 50 -33.16 14.62 0.50
CA LEU A 50 -33.59 13.35 -0.10
C LEU A 50 -32.63 12.91 -1.21
N THR A 51 -32.24 13.85 -2.07
CA THR A 51 -31.31 13.60 -3.19
C THR A 51 -29.95 13.15 -2.65
N MET A 52 -29.43 13.78 -1.60
CA MET A 52 -28.15 13.38 -0.99
C MET A 52 -28.21 11.98 -0.39
N MET A 53 -29.34 11.61 0.25
CA MET A 53 -29.54 10.26 0.81
C MET A 53 -29.57 9.21 -0.31
N GLN A 54 -30.34 9.45 -1.36
CA GLN A 54 -30.43 8.57 -2.53
C GLN A 54 -29.09 8.46 -3.26
N MET A 55 -28.39 9.57 -3.42
CA MET A 55 -27.07 9.60 -4.04
C MET A 55 -26.05 8.76 -3.26
N ARG A 56 -26.02 8.88 -1.92
CA ARG A 56 -25.12 8.05 -1.08
C ARG A 56 -25.40 6.57 -1.26
N GLY A 57 -26.67 6.17 -1.26
CA GLY A 57 -27.06 4.78 -1.48
C GLY A 57 -26.70 4.29 -2.89
N ALA A 58 -26.94 5.09 -3.91
CA ALA A 58 -26.60 4.78 -5.29
C ALA A 58 -25.06 4.66 -5.49
N ILE A 59 -24.29 5.60 -4.92
CA ILE A 59 -22.83 5.58 -4.96
C ILE A 59 -22.29 4.33 -4.25
N GLN A 60 -22.81 3.99 -3.07
CA GLN A 60 -22.37 2.79 -2.35
C GLN A 60 -22.65 1.53 -3.16
N LYS A 61 -23.84 1.43 -3.74
CA LYS A 61 -24.19 0.29 -4.61
C LYS A 61 -23.31 0.23 -5.85
N TYR A 62 -23.10 1.36 -6.52
CA TYR A 62 -22.23 1.45 -7.68
C TYR A 62 -20.79 1.03 -7.35
N ASN A 63 -20.23 1.56 -6.26
CA ASN A 63 -18.85 1.24 -5.84
C ASN A 63 -18.69 -0.24 -5.45
N LYS A 64 -19.75 -0.88 -4.96
CA LYS A 64 -19.72 -2.29 -4.58
C LYS A 64 -19.94 -3.23 -5.77
N ASP A 65 -20.93 -2.96 -6.59
CA ASP A 65 -21.46 -3.94 -7.55
C ASP A 65 -20.96 -3.69 -8.98
N VAL A 66 -20.73 -2.42 -9.37
CA VAL A 66 -20.45 -2.03 -10.76
C VAL A 66 -19.00 -1.62 -10.95
N LEU A 67 -18.49 -0.74 -10.10
CA LEU A 67 -17.15 -0.17 -10.25
C LEU A 67 -16.04 -1.22 -10.32
N PRO A 68 -16.01 -2.28 -9.49
CA PRO A 68 -14.97 -3.29 -9.55
C PRO A 68 -14.92 -4.05 -10.88
N GLN A 69 -16.09 -4.35 -11.47
CA GLN A 69 -16.18 -5.04 -12.76
C GLN A 69 -15.75 -4.11 -13.90
N TYR A 70 -16.25 -2.88 -13.91
CA TYR A 70 -15.87 -1.86 -14.89
C TYR A 70 -14.37 -1.61 -14.87
N MET A 71 -13.75 -1.50 -13.68
CA MET A 71 -12.32 -1.29 -13.54
C MET A 71 -11.51 -2.50 -13.97
N ALA A 72 -11.98 -3.72 -13.69
CA ALA A 72 -11.34 -4.96 -14.16
C ALA A 72 -11.32 -5.03 -15.70
N GLU A 73 -12.46 -4.78 -16.36
CA GLU A 73 -12.55 -4.77 -17.82
C GLU A 73 -11.67 -3.69 -18.45
N ALA A 74 -11.71 -2.47 -17.92
CA ALA A 74 -10.89 -1.35 -18.38
C ALA A 74 -9.39 -1.63 -18.19
N SER A 75 -9.01 -2.28 -17.08
CA SER A 75 -7.64 -2.68 -16.77
C SER A 75 -7.15 -3.76 -17.73
N ASN A 76 -7.97 -4.78 -17.98
CA ASN A 76 -7.63 -5.87 -18.91
C ASN A 76 -7.43 -5.35 -20.33
N LYS A 77 -8.33 -4.47 -20.79
CA LYS A 77 -8.19 -3.82 -22.12
C LYS A 77 -6.90 -3.01 -22.21
N TRP A 78 -6.63 -2.19 -21.20
CA TRP A 78 -5.42 -1.38 -21.17
C TRP A 78 -4.15 -2.24 -21.13
N LEU A 79 -4.11 -3.33 -20.35
CA LEU A 79 -2.98 -4.25 -20.30
C LEU A 79 -2.78 -4.98 -21.64
N ALA A 80 -3.86 -5.33 -22.35
CA ALA A 80 -3.78 -5.89 -23.71
C ALA A 80 -3.17 -4.88 -24.69
N ASP A 81 -3.52 -3.60 -24.61
CA ASP A 81 -2.92 -2.53 -25.41
C ASP A 81 -1.43 -2.36 -25.07
N ILE A 82 -1.05 -2.47 -23.79
CA ILE A 82 0.36 -2.43 -23.36
C ILE A 82 1.14 -3.62 -23.90
N ALA A 83 0.57 -4.83 -23.88
CA ALA A 83 1.22 -6.04 -24.39
C ALA A 83 1.68 -5.90 -25.84
N ASN A 84 0.97 -5.12 -26.65
CA ASN A 84 1.27 -4.89 -28.06
C ASN A 84 2.33 -3.80 -28.30
N LYS A 85 2.81 -3.12 -27.25
CA LYS A 85 3.81 -2.06 -27.40
C LYS A 85 5.21 -2.63 -27.63
N ARG A 86 5.98 -1.94 -28.47
CA ARG A 86 7.37 -2.33 -28.79
C ARG A 86 8.24 -2.40 -27.54
N GLY A 87 8.97 -3.50 -27.37
CA GLY A 87 9.91 -3.70 -26.27
C GLY A 87 9.28 -4.15 -24.95
N VAL A 88 7.96 -4.29 -24.89
CA VAL A 88 7.26 -4.86 -23.76
C VAL A 88 7.33 -6.38 -23.80
N LYS A 89 7.59 -6.99 -22.66
CA LYS A 89 7.61 -8.45 -22.45
C LYS A 89 6.52 -8.81 -21.43
N ALA A 90 5.97 -10.01 -21.58
CA ALA A 90 5.04 -10.59 -20.63
C ALA A 90 5.77 -11.56 -19.68
N MET A 91 5.37 -11.58 -18.43
CA MET A 91 5.77 -12.59 -17.44
C MET A 91 4.52 -13.15 -16.80
N VAL A 92 4.31 -14.45 -16.95
CA VAL A 92 3.20 -15.18 -16.33
C VAL A 92 3.67 -15.67 -14.97
N VAL A 93 2.92 -15.35 -13.92
CA VAL A 93 3.11 -15.80 -12.54
C VAL A 93 1.80 -16.37 -12.02
N ASP A 94 1.81 -17.01 -10.86
CA ASP A 94 0.62 -17.68 -10.30
C ASP A 94 -0.58 -16.74 -10.13
N GLU A 95 -0.33 -15.48 -9.78
CA GLU A 95 -1.38 -14.49 -9.53
C GLU A 95 -1.82 -13.71 -10.79
N GLY A 96 -1.20 -13.97 -11.95
CA GLY A 96 -1.57 -13.31 -13.21
C GLY A 96 -0.40 -13.00 -14.11
N THR A 97 -0.63 -12.19 -15.15
CA THR A 97 0.40 -11.77 -16.09
C THR A 97 0.77 -10.32 -15.85
N LEU A 98 2.04 -10.06 -15.58
CA LEU A 98 2.59 -8.70 -15.59
C LEU A 98 3.30 -8.43 -16.92
N TYR A 99 3.31 -7.18 -17.31
CA TYR A 99 4.03 -6.71 -18.47
C TYR A 99 5.17 -5.80 -18.03
N TYR A 100 6.31 -5.88 -18.69
CA TYR A 100 7.45 -5.05 -18.32
C TYR A 100 8.30 -4.67 -19.53
N ARG A 101 9.00 -3.56 -19.38
CA ARG A 101 10.03 -3.11 -20.33
C ARG A 101 11.26 -2.73 -19.53
N VAL A 102 12.38 -3.33 -19.89
CA VAL A 102 13.69 -2.96 -19.35
C VAL A 102 14.16 -1.71 -20.08
N ASP A 103 14.17 -0.58 -19.38
CA ASP A 103 14.59 0.70 -19.93
C ASP A 103 16.13 0.83 -19.87
N VAL A 104 16.73 0.39 -18.74
CA VAL A 104 18.18 0.26 -18.56
C VAL A 104 18.47 -1.09 -17.92
N LYS A 105 19.34 -1.90 -18.52
CA LYS A 105 19.63 -3.26 -18.04
C LYS A 105 20.34 -3.28 -16.68
N GLY A 106 21.19 -2.29 -16.41
CA GLY A 106 22.10 -2.30 -15.26
C GLY A 106 23.28 -3.25 -15.45
N ASN A 107 24.00 -3.52 -14.36
CA ASN A 107 25.12 -4.45 -14.32
C ASN A 107 24.64 -5.92 -14.15
N ASP A 108 25.57 -6.86 -13.93
CA ASP A 108 25.23 -8.28 -13.78
C ASP A 108 24.81 -8.67 -12.34
N VAL A 109 24.87 -7.72 -11.38
CA VAL A 109 24.45 -7.96 -10.00
C VAL A 109 22.93 -7.78 -9.90
N LYS A 110 22.21 -8.90 -9.93
CA LYS A 110 20.74 -8.96 -9.89
C LYS A 110 20.25 -9.64 -8.62
N PRO A 111 19.06 -9.29 -8.13
CA PRO A 111 18.41 -10.08 -7.10
C PRO A 111 18.20 -11.52 -7.56
N ARG A 112 18.60 -12.49 -6.76
CA ARG A 112 18.50 -13.94 -7.04
C ARG A 112 17.20 -14.53 -6.51
N GLY A 113 16.62 -13.92 -5.46
CA GLY A 113 15.43 -14.43 -4.81
C GLY A 113 14.83 -13.46 -3.80
N LEU A 114 13.85 -13.95 -3.06
CA LEU A 114 13.06 -13.15 -2.12
C LEU A 114 13.83 -12.73 -0.85
N ASN A 115 14.94 -13.43 -0.54
CA ASN A 115 15.74 -13.17 0.65
C ASN A 115 16.78 -12.06 0.44
N ASP A 116 17.04 -11.69 -0.81
CA ASP A 116 17.95 -10.62 -1.14
C ASP A 116 17.36 -9.27 -0.71
N THR A 117 18.22 -8.34 -0.34
CA THR A 117 17.85 -6.98 0.05
C THR A 117 18.19 -6.03 -1.09
N ILE A 118 17.24 -5.18 -1.46
CA ILE A 118 17.35 -4.22 -2.55
C ILE A 118 17.21 -2.80 -2.03
N THR A 119 18.07 -1.91 -2.55
CA THR A 119 17.91 -0.46 -2.42
C THR A 119 17.43 0.09 -3.76
N LEU A 120 16.31 0.79 -3.76
CA LEU A 120 15.70 1.26 -4.99
C LEU A 120 14.98 2.59 -4.82
N SER A 121 14.64 3.22 -5.93
CA SER A 121 13.62 4.26 -6.00
C SER A 121 12.54 3.84 -6.99
N TYR A 122 11.32 4.36 -6.80
CA TYR A 122 10.21 4.05 -7.69
C TYR A 122 9.19 5.19 -7.74
N ASP A 123 8.48 5.22 -8.86
CA ASP A 123 7.29 6.00 -9.06
C ASP A 123 6.14 5.07 -9.43
N LEU A 124 5.03 5.19 -8.72
CA LEU A 124 3.84 4.37 -8.92
C LEU A 124 2.67 5.25 -9.37
N TYR A 125 2.04 4.86 -10.46
CA TYR A 125 0.90 5.57 -11.06
C TYR A 125 -0.28 4.63 -11.24
N THR A 126 -1.48 5.21 -11.18
CA THR A 126 -2.70 4.53 -11.64
C THR A 126 -2.65 4.35 -13.16
N ARG A 127 -3.52 3.50 -13.70
CA ARG A 127 -3.76 3.34 -15.14
C ARG A 127 -4.08 4.68 -15.83
N SER A 128 -4.77 5.60 -15.16
CA SER A 128 -5.09 6.94 -15.66
C SER A 128 -3.95 7.95 -15.56
N GLY A 129 -2.76 7.53 -15.09
CA GLY A 129 -1.58 8.41 -14.97
C GLY A 129 -1.53 9.25 -13.69
N LYS A 130 -2.44 9.04 -12.73
CA LYS A 130 -2.40 9.72 -11.43
C LYS A 130 -1.29 9.13 -10.57
N LEU A 131 -0.42 9.99 -10.01
CA LEU A 131 0.63 9.56 -9.09
C LEU A 131 0.01 8.99 -7.80
N VAL A 132 0.38 7.76 -7.46
CA VAL A 132 -0.01 7.07 -6.23
C VAL A 132 1.05 7.28 -5.16
N GLU A 133 2.30 6.98 -5.50
CA GLU A 133 3.45 7.13 -4.61
C GLU A 133 4.72 7.34 -5.43
N SER A 134 5.65 8.13 -4.89
CA SER A 134 6.95 8.38 -5.48
C SER A 134 7.99 8.55 -4.37
N LEU A 135 8.99 7.70 -4.34
CA LEU A 135 10.14 7.87 -3.43
C LEU A 135 11.01 9.04 -3.85
N ALA A 136 11.23 9.26 -5.15
CA ALA A 136 11.99 10.39 -5.66
C ALA A 136 11.34 11.73 -5.27
N LYS A 137 10.01 11.83 -5.39
CA LYS A 137 9.28 13.04 -4.99
C LYS A 137 9.32 13.25 -3.48
N ARG A 138 9.20 12.18 -2.69
CA ARG A 138 9.33 12.25 -1.23
C ARG A 138 10.72 12.74 -0.81
N GLU A 139 11.77 12.21 -1.43
CA GLU A 139 13.15 12.63 -1.23
C GLU A 139 13.33 14.13 -1.55
N ALA A 140 12.83 14.59 -2.70
CA ALA A 140 12.89 16.00 -3.08
C ALA A 140 12.15 16.91 -2.07
N GLN A 141 10.98 16.51 -1.59
CA GLN A 141 10.22 17.25 -0.58
C GLN A 141 10.96 17.35 0.75
N ILE A 142 11.61 16.26 1.18
CA ILE A 142 12.41 16.27 2.42
C ILE A 142 13.63 17.18 2.27
N ARG A 143 14.31 17.16 1.11
CA ARG A 143 15.44 18.07 0.82
C ARG A 143 15.01 19.53 0.85
N GLU A 144 13.92 19.87 0.19
CA GLU A 144 13.38 21.23 0.21
C GLU A 144 12.97 21.69 1.62
N ALA A 145 12.36 20.80 2.41
CA ALA A 145 12.04 21.08 3.81
C ALA A 145 13.29 21.27 4.66
N LEU A 146 14.35 20.49 4.39
CA LEU A 146 15.64 20.58 5.08
C LEU A 146 16.32 21.92 4.77
N GLU A 147 16.40 22.30 3.50
CA GLU A 147 16.97 23.59 3.07
C GLU A 147 16.25 24.76 3.72
N ARG A 148 14.91 24.75 3.75
CA ARG A 148 14.12 25.77 4.44
C ARG A 148 14.41 25.82 5.94
N ALA A 149 14.48 24.67 6.61
CA ALA A 149 14.76 24.60 8.04
C ALA A 149 16.20 25.05 8.38
N GLU A 150 17.18 24.79 7.50
CA GLU A 150 18.56 25.25 7.66
C GLU A 150 18.68 26.77 7.43
N MET A 151 17.99 27.35 6.44
CA MET A 151 17.92 28.79 6.23
C MET A 151 17.28 29.51 7.43
N GLU A 152 16.17 29.00 7.93
CA GLU A 152 15.50 29.57 9.11
C GLU A 152 16.35 29.46 10.38
N MET A 153 17.25 28.47 10.47
CA MET A 153 18.18 28.32 11.59
C MET A 153 19.26 29.40 11.62
N ALA A 154 19.63 29.96 10.46
CA ALA A 154 20.62 31.02 10.35
C ALA A 154 20.12 32.37 10.90
N ASP A 155 18.81 32.62 10.87
CA ASP A 155 18.19 33.92 11.22
C ASP A 155 17.70 34.04 12.66
N THR A 156 17.84 33.02 13.52
CA THR A 156 17.09 32.99 14.81
C THR A 156 17.96 33.06 16.05
N VAL A 157 17.54 33.94 16.99
CA VAL A 157 18.14 34.13 18.32
C VAL A 157 17.38 33.34 19.40
N THR A 158 18.09 32.45 20.06
CA THR A 158 18.05 31.85 21.38
C THR A 158 17.09 30.72 21.80
N LYS A 159 15.80 30.81 21.91
CA LYS A 159 15.01 29.67 22.47
C LYS A 159 14.44 28.70 21.41
N SER A 160 14.16 29.19 20.26
CA SER A 160 13.70 28.41 19.10
C SER A 160 14.82 27.58 18.43
N LYS A 161 16.09 27.88 18.75
CA LYS A 161 17.25 27.24 18.11
C LYS A 161 17.37 25.74 18.42
N PHE A 162 17.06 25.32 19.65
CA PHE A 162 17.15 23.90 20.03
C PHE A 162 16.07 23.05 19.34
N GLU A 163 14.83 23.54 19.26
CA GLU A 163 13.75 22.84 18.55
C GLU A 163 14.06 22.73 17.06
N ARG A 164 14.60 23.78 16.44
CA ARG A 164 15.00 23.78 15.04
C ARG A 164 16.19 22.84 14.75
N ILE A 165 17.18 22.77 15.63
CA ILE A 165 18.26 21.77 15.53
C ILE A 165 17.67 20.36 15.51
N LYS A 166 16.73 20.07 16.41
CA LYS A 166 16.04 18.78 16.47
C LYS A 166 15.26 18.49 15.19
N GLN A 167 14.56 19.47 14.63
CA GLN A 167 13.85 19.36 13.38
C GLN A 167 14.78 19.07 12.20
N VAL A 168 15.89 19.80 12.08
CA VAL A 168 16.92 19.56 11.05
C VAL A 168 17.51 18.15 11.18
N GLN A 169 17.81 17.71 12.39
CA GLN A 169 18.32 16.35 12.63
C GLN A 169 17.29 15.28 12.24
N GLN A 170 16.02 15.51 12.53
CA GLN A 170 14.95 14.59 12.13
C GLN A 170 14.80 14.54 10.59
N LEU A 171 14.85 15.68 9.91
CA LEU A 171 14.77 15.74 8.46
C LEU A 171 15.99 15.06 7.81
N LYS A 172 17.20 15.28 8.32
CA LYS A 172 18.42 14.58 7.86
C LYS A 172 18.28 13.07 7.98
N LYS A 173 17.80 12.59 9.11
CA LYS A 173 17.56 11.16 9.34
C LYS A 173 16.44 10.60 8.42
N GLN A 174 15.39 11.36 8.18
CA GLN A 174 14.35 10.97 7.24
C GLN A 174 14.86 10.90 5.80
N LEU A 175 15.70 11.86 5.40
CA LEU A 175 16.32 11.88 4.08
C LEU A 175 17.22 10.65 3.90
N GLU A 176 18.12 10.39 4.83
CA GLU A 176 19.00 9.21 4.82
C GLU A 176 18.21 7.90 4.74
N ASN A 177 17.14 7.76 5.52
CA ASN A 177 16.27 6.59 5.49
C ASN A 177 15.55 6.44 4.15
N THR A 178 15.18 7.54 3.48
CA THR A 178 14.49 7.53 2.20
C THR A 178 15.44 7.23 1.05
N GLU A 179 16.63 7.85 1.04
CA GLU A 179 17.67 7.64 0.03
C GLU A 179 18.23 6.21 0.04
N ASN A 180 18.38 5.63 1.23
CA ASN A 180 18.93 4.31 1.48
C ASN A 180 17.86 3.29 1.85
N LEU A 181 16.61 3.48 1.37
CA LEU A 181 15.55 2.53 1.63
C LEU A 181 15.94 1.15 1.10
N SER A 182 16.38 0.30 2.02
CA SER A 182 16.77 -1.08 1.74
C SER A 182 15.71 -2.02 2.29
N ILE A 183 15.10 -2.79 1.41
CA ILE A 183 14.04 -3.72 1.75
C ILE A 183 14.35 -5.12 1.22
N PRO A 184 14.04 -6.20 1.95
CA PRO A 184 14.03 -7.53 1.37
C PRO A 184 13.07 -7.60 0.20
N VAL A 185 13.41 -8.30 -0.87
CA VAL A 185 12.54 -8.48 -2.04
C VAL A 185 11.17 -9.03 -1.63
N SER A 186 11.14 -9.95 -0.66
CA SER A 186 9.90 -10.51 -0.08
C SER A 186 8.98 -9.48 0.57
N LYS A 187 9.50 -8.31 0.97
CA LYS A 187 8.75 -7.20 1.59
C LYS A 187 8.55 -6.01 0.64
N ALA A 188 8.81 -6.20 -0.66
CA ALA A 188 8.52 -5.17 -1.65
C ALA A 188 7.03 -4.77 -1.60
N LEU A 189 6.77 -3.50 -1.89
CA LEU A 189 5.45 -2.85 -1.77
C LEU A 189 4.33 -3.63 -2.48
N LEU A 190 4.61 -4.13 -3.67
CA LEU A 190 3.67 -4.87 -4.51
C LEU A 190 4.28 -6.21 -4.93
N LYS A 191 3.45 -7.26 -5.09
CA LYS A 191 3.91 -8.56 -5.57
C LYS A 191 4.55 -8.48 -6.95
N GLY A 192 3.98 -7.73 -7.87
CA GLY A 192 4.55 -7.53 -9.20
C GLY A 192 5.94 -6.90 -9.19
N MET A 193 6.25 -6.05 -8.21
CA MET A 193 7.58 -5.49 -8.00
C MET A 193 8.60 -6.57 -7.65
N GLN A 194 8.23 -7.58 -6.84
CA GLN A 194 9.12 -8.68 -6.46
C GLN A 194 9.63 -9.46 -7.68
N TYR A 195 8.74 -9.68 -8.65
CA TYR A 195 9.10 -10.35 -9.91
C TYR A 195 9.89 -9.45 -10.86
N ALA A 196 9.51 -8.17 -10.92
CA ALA A 196 10.09 -7.22 -11.86
C ALA A 196 11.57 -6.93 -11.58
N VAL A 197 11.96 -6.72 -10.31
CA VAL A 197 13.33 -6.34 -9.94
C VAL A 197 14.37 -7.42 -10.28
N GLN A 198 13.95 -8.68 -10.41
CA GLN A 198 14.84 -9.79 -10.77
C GLN A 198 15.30 -9.74 -12.23
N ASN A 199 14.68 -8.89 -13.07
CA ASN A 199 15.01 -8.77 -14.49
C ASN A 199 16.08 -7.72 -14.80
N ILE A 200 16.46 -6.90 -13.80
CA ILE A 200 17.45 -5.82 -13.92
C ILE A 200 18.58 -6.00 -12.91
N GLY A 201 19.75 -5.47 -13.23
CA GLY A 201 20.88 -5.38 -12.31
C GLY A 201 20.96 -4.03 -11.61
N GLU A 202 21.97 -3.84 -10.75
CA GLU A 202 22.24 -2.56 -10.13
C GLU A 202 22.47 -1.46 -11.17
N GLY A 203 21.89 -0.29 -10.94
CA GLY A 203 21.83 0.81 -11.91
C GLY A 203 20.79 0.64 -13.00
N GLY A 204 20.06 -0.50 -13.02
CA GLY A 204 19.00 -0.79 -13.98
C GLY A 204 17.71 -0.04 -13.71
N GLU A 205 16.93 0.15 -14.78
CA GLU A 205 15.61 0.78 -14.73
C GLU A 205 14.61 -0.09 -15.49
N ILE A 206 13.42 -0.27 -14.93
CA ILE A 206 12.35 -1.09 -15.47
C ILE A 206 11.01 -0.42 -15.27
N THR A 207 10.19 -0.42 -16.31
CA THR A 207 8.79 -0.03 -16.25
C THR A 207 7.93 -1.28 -16.24
N VAL A 208 7.00 -1.37 -15.27
CA VAL A 208 6.16 -2.55 -15.05
C VAL A 208 4.70 -2.14 -15.04
N TRP A 209 3.88 -2.85 -15.79
CA TRP A 209 2.42 -2.74 -15.82
C TRP A 209 1.83 -3.99 -15.18
N MET A 210 1.04 -3.79 -14.15
CA MET A 210 0.57 -4.88 -13.28
C MET A 210 -0.95 -4.90 -13.21
N PRO A 211 -1.58 -6.09 -13.32
CA PRO A 211 -2.98 -6.24 -12.96
C PRO A 211 -3.18 -6.02 -11.46
N SER A 212 -4.41 -5.79 -11.05
CA SER A 212 -4.75 -5.58 -9.64
C SER A 212 -4.30 -6.72 -8.73
N SER A 213 -4.35 -7.98 -9.19
CA SER A 213 -3.92 -9.16 -8.44
C SER A 213 -2.46 -9.12 -7.98
N LEU A 214 -1.60 -8.46 -8.75
CA LEU A 214 -0.18 -8.25 -8.44
C LEU A 214 0.09 -6.90 -7.77
N ALA A 215 -0.95 -6.08 -7.56
CA ALA A 215 -0.89 -4.73 -7.00
C ALA A 215 -1.81 -4.58 -5.77
N PHE A 216 -2.92 -3.84 -5.87
CA PHE A 216 -3.80 -3.50 -4.74
C PHE A 216 -5.04 -4.40 -4.62
N GLY A 217 -5.21 -5.35 -5.52
CA GLY A 217 -6.28 -6.34 -5.50
C GLY A 217 -7.69 -5.76 -5.71
N GLU A 218 -8.66 -6.52 -5.22
CA GLU A 218 -10.09 -6.21 -5.34
C GLU A 218 -10.53 -5.02 -4.48
N ARG A 219 -9.77 -4.65 -3.47
CA ARG A 219 -10.12 -3.55 -2.56
C ARG A 219 -9.60 -2.21 -3.03
N GLY A 220 -8.51 -2.18 -3.80
CA GLY A 220 -7.81 -0.94 -4.13
C GLY A 220 -7.26 -0.23 -2.88
N ASN A 221 -7.09 1.09 -2.98
CA ASN A 221 -6.72 1.96 -1.86
C ASN A 221 -7.39 3.34 -2.02
N ARG A 222 -6.94 4.38 -1.27
CA ARG A 222 -7.50 5.75 -1.37
C ARG A 222 -7.36 6.39 -2.75
N ILE A 223 -6.43 5.93 -3.58
CA ILE A 223 -6.07 6.55 -4.88
C ILE A 223 -6.32 5.59 -6.03
N VAL A 224 -6.08 4.29 -5.82
CA VAL A 224 -6.26 3.22 -6.81
C VAL A 224 -7.61 2.57 -6.58
N SER A 225 -8.44 2.57 -7.60
CA SER A 225 -9.78 1.95 -7.55
C SER A 225 -9.69 0.43 -7.38
N PRO A 226 -10.77 -0.22 -6.88
CA PRO A 226 -10.89 -1.67 -6.87
C PRO A 226 -10.61 -2.27 -8.25
N ASN A 227 -9.84 -3.34 -8.31
CA ASN A 227 -9.49 -4.07 -9.54
C ASN A 227 -8.81 -3.22 -10.63
N ASP A 228 -8.28 -2.03 -10.31
CA ASP A 228 -7.58 -1.21 -11.28
C ASP A 228 -6.11 -1.64 -11.43
N ALA A 229 -5.61 -1.62 -12.65
CA ALA A 229 -4.21 -1.86 -12.97
C ALA A 229 -3.36 -0.64 -12.63
N VAL A 230 -2.07 -0.88 -12.39
CA VAL A 230 -1.11 0.18 -12.09
C VAL A 230 0.13 0.05 -12.96
N VAL A 231 0.87 1.15 -13.07
CA VAL A 231 2.20 1.18 -13.68
C VAL A 231 3.22 1.67 -12.68
N MET A 232 4.37 1.00 -12.61
CA MET A 232 5.47 1.35 -11.72
C MET A 232 6.75 1.48 -12.53
N SER A 233 7.45 2.60 -12.36
CA SER A 233 8.82 2.77 -12.83
C SER A 233 9.76 2.54 -11.66
N ILE A 234 10.72 1.64 -11.80
CA ILE A 234 11.63 1.21 -10.73
C ILE A 234 13.06 1.43 -11.20
N LYS A 235 13.86 2.05 -10.32
CA LYS A 235 15.32 2.17 -10.48
C LYS A 235 16.01 1.42 -9.36
N LEU A 236 16.74 0.37 -9.70
CA LEU A 236 17.49 -0.46 -8.75
C LEU A 236 18.85 0.17 -8.47
N LYS A 237 19.08 0.61 -7.22
CA LYS A 237 20.33 1.29 -6.82
C LYS A 237 21.40 0.28 -6.39
N ARG A 238 21.02 -0.70 -5.55
CA ARG A 238 21.96 -1.69 -4.96
C ARG A 238 21.23 -2.99 -4.66
N VAL A 239 21.99 -4.09 -4.71
CA VAL A 239 21.57 -5.43 -4.31
C VAL A 239 22.51 -5.95 -3.23
N SER A 240 21.96 -6.46 -2.13
CA SER A 240 22.71 -7.17 -1.10
C SER A 240 22.15 -8.58 -0.99
N TYR A 241 22.99 -9.57 -1.24
CA TYR A 241 22.55 -10.97 -1.24
C TYR A 241 22.25 -11.43 0.19
N GLY A 242 21.06 -11.98 0.34
CA GLY A 242 20.63 -12.66 1.55
C GLY A 242 21.03 -14.13 1.56
N PRO A 243 20.71 -14.87 2.65
CA PRO A 243 20.95 -16.29 2.72
C PRO A 243 20.10 -17.03 1.66
N THR A 244 20.68 -18.02 1.02
CA THR A 244 19.94 -18.89 0.09
C THR A 244 18.92 -19.75 0.85
N ASP A 245 17.92 -20.27 0.14
CA ASP A 245 16.90 -21.14 0.77
C ASP A 245 17.56 -22.40 1.37
N GLU A 246 18.63 -22.93 0.75
CA GLU A 246 19.41 -24.03 1.28
C GLU A 246 20.13 -23.66 2.60
N GLU A 247 20.73 -22.46 2.66
CA GLU A 247 21.37 -21.97 3.88
C GLU A 247 20.37 -21.74 5.00
N LEU A 248 19.16 -21.26 4.68
CA LEU A 248 18.07 -21.09 5.63
C LEU A 248 17.57 -22.43 6.15
N ALA A 249 17.37 -23.42 5.30
CA ALA A 249 16.99 -24.78 5.68
C ALA A 249 18.04 -25.40 6.60
N ASN A 250 19.31 -25.36 6.22
CA ASN A 250 20.44 -25.85 7.04
C ASN A 250 20.55 -25.14 8.40
N ASN A 251 20.27 -23.81 8.45
CA ASN A 251 20.27 -23.07 9.69
C ASN A 251 19.08 -23.44 10.61
N GLN A 252 17.92 -23.75 10.02
CA GLN A 252 16.77 -24.24 10.78
C GLN A 252 17.03 -25.64 11.36
N GLU A 253 17.59 -26.56 10.58
CA GLU A 253 17.98 -27.87 11.05
C GLU A 253 19.03 -27.81 12.16
N ARG A 254 20.06 -26.98 12.01
CA ARG A 254 21.08 -26.74 13.06
C ARG A 254 20.47 -26.15 14.34
N LYS A 255 19.47 -25.28 14.24
CA LYS A 255 18.75 -24.74 15.40
C LYS A 255 17.87 -25.82 16.05
N ALA A 256 17.20 -26.65 15.27
CA ALA A 256 16.40 -27.75 15.75
C ALA A 256 17.29 -28.80 16.49
N LEU A 257 18.43 -29.15 15.92
CA LEU A 257 19.42 -30.05 16.55
C LEU A 257 20.00 -29.47 17.84
N LYS A 258 20.27 -28.15 17.90
CA LYS A 258 20.74 -27.47 19.12
C LYS A 258 19.64 -27.36 20.19
N GLY A 259 18.36 -27.30 19.80
CA GLY A 259 17.21 -27.32 20.72
C GLY A 259 16.94 -28.69 21.34
N VAL A 260 17.48 -29.76 20.78
CA VAL A 260 17.34 -31.16 21.26
C VAL A 260 18.42 -31.56 22.28
N VAL A 261 19.42 -30.71 22.56
CA VAL A 261 20.29 -30.90 23.70
C VAL A 261 19.51 -30.62 24.98
N THR A 262 18.65 -31.57 25.33
CA THR A 262 18.00 -31.66 26.63
C THR A 262 19.09 -31.71 27.70
N ARG A 263 19.07 -30.74 28.62
CA ARG A 263 19.78 -30.84 29.87
C ARG A 263 19.37 -32.19 30.50
N PRO A 264 20.35 -33.02 30.94
CA PRO A 264 19.98 -34.23 31.72
C PRO A 264 19.17 -33.75 32.92
N PRO A 265 18.12 -34.50 33.31
CA PRO A 265 17.33 -34.14 34.47
C PRO A 265 18.24 -34.09 35.68
N LYS A 266 18.27 -32.94 36.37
CA LYS A 266 18.94 -32.82 37.66
C LYS A 266 18.32 -33.87 38.58
N GLN A 267 19.07 -34.90 38.96
CA GLN A 267 18.72 -35.82 40.07
C GLN A 267 18.52 -34.93 41.31
N LYS A 268 17.29 -34.77 41.70
CA LYS A 268 16.94 -34.29 43.05
C LYS A 268 17.14 -35.46 43.96
N ASP A 269 18.13 -35.36 44.81
CA ASP A 269 18.34 -36.28 45.95
C ASP A 269 17.01 -36.33 46.72
N ALA A 270 16.35 -37.49 46.65
CA ALA A 270 15.18 -37.78 47.43
C ALA A 270 15.62 -38.10 48.87
N GLN A 271 15.65 -37.09 49.72
CA GLN A 271 15.63 -37.33 51.15
C GLN A 271 14.20 -37.73 51.54
N LEU A 272 14.05 -39.03 51.77
CA LEU A 272 12.89 -39.62 52.45
C LEU A 272 12.72 -38.99 53.84
N LYS A 273 11.72 -38.14 54.00
CA LYS A 273 11.14 -37.83 55.33
C LYS A 273 9.78 -38.54 55.43
N SER A 274 9.76 -39.60 56.19
CA SER A 274 8.57 -40.31 56.62
C SER A 274 7.69 -39.38 57.48
N PHE A 275 6.44 -39.21 57.09
CA PHE A 275 5.37 -38.66 57.90
C PHE A 275 4.33 -39.74 58.20
N PRO A 276 3.80 -39.81 59.45
CA PRO A 276 2.82 -40.79 59.83
C PRO A 276 1.42 -40.51 59.27
N PRO A 277 0.54 -41.54 59.16
CA PRO A 277 -0.78 -41.34 58.58
C PRO A 277 -1.73 -40.63 59.55
N LYS A 278 -2.41 -39.60 59.11
CA LYS A 278 -3.54 -38.95 59.79
C LYS A 278 -4.85 -39.29 59.08
N GLY A 279 -5.67 -39.97 59.77
CA GLY A 279 -7.12 -39.96 59.98
C GLY A 279 -8.03 -39.61 58.78
N GLU A 280 -8.86 -40.60 58.49
CA GLU A 280 -10.06 -40.45 57.66
C GLU A 280 -11.02 -39.38 58.20
N GLN A 281 -11.38 -38.42 57.38
CA GLN A 281 -12.59 -37.58 57.64
C GLN A 281 -13.65 -37.91 56.60
N LYS A 282 -14.75 -38.48 57.05
CA LYS A 282 -15.99 -38.73 56.32
C LYS A 282 -16.60 -37.39 55.89
N VAL A 283 -16.78 -37.18 54.60
CA VAL A 283 -17.59 -36.11 54.06
C VAL A 283 -19.02 -36.60 53.91
N VAL A 284 -19.92 -35.97 54.67
CA VAL A 284 -21.37 -36.13 54.59
C VAL A 284 -21.91 -35.21 53.49
N ILE A 285 -22.47 -35.79 52.46
CA ILE A 285 -23.17 -35.07 51.40
C ILE A 285 -24.64 -34.95 51.82
N LYS A 286 -25.13 -33.68 51.94
CA LYS A 286 -26.56 -33.39 52.08
C LYS A 286 -27.16 -33.10 50.67
N PRO A 287 -28.37 -33.62 50.39
CA PRO A 287 -29.04 -33.36 49.12
C PRO A 287 -29.71 -31.97 49.13
N VAL A 288 -29.65 -31.30 47.95
CA VAL A 288 -30.36 -30.04 47.73
C VAL A 288 -31.72 -30.36 47.10
N GLU A 289 -32.79 -29.96 47.81
CA GLU A 289 -34.16 -29.97 47.31
C GLU A 289 -34.39 -28.88 46.30
N GLN A 290 -35.09 -29.26 45.21
CA GLN A 290 -35.64 -28.34 44.22
C GLN A 290 -36.85 -27.58 44.76
N LYS A 291 -36.90 -26.30 44.48
CA LYS A 291 -38.12 -25.56 44.26
C LYS A 291 -37.93 -24.52 43.15
#